data_e36a9e2321fc7686f3362279eab6a9db
#
_entry.id   e36a9e2321fc7686f3362279eab6a9db
#
_cell.length_a   1.000
_cell.length_b   1.000
_cell.length_c   1.000
_cell.angle_alpha   90.00
_cell.angle_beta   90.00
_cell.angle_gamma   90.00
#
_symmetry.space_group_name_H-M   'P 1'
#
loop_
_entity.id
_entity.type
_entity.pdbx_description
1 polymer ?
#
loop_
_entity_poly.entity_id
_entity_poly.type
_entity_poly.pdbx_seq_one_letter_code
_entity_poly.pdbx_strand_id
1 'polypeptide(L)'
;MNPKPAALILTAMLISIPAQCQLVEQFNPSQSNCCLAMAARGLADQLLDWNQIGRYRAENQELKKQPSDPKRVLFMGDSITDFWKLSEYFPGKAYVNRGISGQTTPQMLVRMYSDVIDLKPAAMVVLAGINDISQNTGPATAEMVEQNIMALTELAQHHGIKVILCSILPVSDYLFLNQQSGRGGSQVDPRHPFLRMRVTDTHPPGDILKLNASMKEYASRVNALYADYFSALVDERGWFKETCSSDGIHPNAEGYKIMAPIVEASIRRMLP
;
A
#
# COMPACT_ATOMS: atom_id res chain seq x y z
N MET A 1 -27.78 -43.44 -57.51
CA MET A 1 -28.13 -42.62 -56.41
C MET A 1 -26.87 -42.07 -55.80
N ASN A 2 -26.54 -40.81 -56.12
CA ASN A 2 -25.33 -40.14 -55.63
C ASN A 2 -25.64 -39.43 -54.32
N PRO A 3 -24.81 -39.58 -53.26
CA PRO A 3 -24.99 -38.79 -52.04
C PRO A 3 -24.44 -37.39 -52.24
N LYS A 4 -25.24 -36.39 -51.85
CA LYS A 4 -24.88 -34.98 -51.79
C LYS A 4 -23.86 -34.74 -50.68
N PRO A 5 -22.84 -33.89 -50.86
CA PRO A 5 -21.94 -33.53 -49.76
C PRO A 5 -22.63 -32.59 -48.76
N ALA A 6 -22.50 -32.91 -47.50
CA ALA A 6 -22.91 -32.04 -46.41
C ALA A 6 -21.95 -30.84 -46.28
N ALA A 7 -22.50 -29.63 -46.43
CA ALA A 7 -21.75 -28.40 -46.21
C ALA A 7 -21.51 -28.20 -44.69
N LEU A 8 -20.27 -28.26 -44.27
CA LEU A 8 -19.84 -27.91 -42.91
C LEU A 8 -19.84 -26.36 -42.79
N ILE A 9 -20.83 -25.83 -42.11
CA ILE A 9 -20.87 -24.40 -41.79
C ILE A 9 -19.92 -24.19 -40.61
N LEU A 10 -18.72 -23.66 -40.90
CA LEU A 10 -17.76 -23.22 -39.90
C LEU A 10 -18.22 -21.87 -39.34
N THR A 11 -18.90 -21.88 -38.21
CA THR A 11 -19.26 -20.65 -37.49
C THR A 11 -18.00 -20.09 -36.87
N ALA A 12 -17.36 -19.13 -37.54
CA ALA A 12 -16.27 -18.36 -36.95
C ALA A 12 -16.82 -17.49 -35.79
N MET A 13 -16.59 -17.90 -34.56
CA MET A 13 -16.73 -17.00 -33.41
C MET A 13 -15.72 -15.87 -33.56
N LEU A 14 -16.18 -14.72 -33.99
CA LEU A 14 -15.44 -13.47 -33.87
C LEU A 14 -15.30 -13.15 -32.36
N ILE A 15 -14.16 -13.56 -31.80
CA ILE A 15 -13.74 -13.05 -30.48
C ILE A 15 -13.42 -11.58 -30.74
N SER A 16 -14.30 -10.69 -30.27
CA SER A 16 -14.03 -9.25 -30.23
C SER A 16 -12.90 -9.01 -29.25
N ILE A 17 -11.68 -8.95 -29.73
CA ILE A 17 -10.54 -8.38 -29.00
C ILE A 17 -10.88 -6.92 -28.80
N PRO A 18 -10.94 -6.39 -27.56
CA PRO A 18 -11.13 -4.97 -27.36
C PRO A 18 -10.00 -4.24 -28.10
N ALA A 19 -10.38 -3.36 -29.02
CA ALA A 19 -9.47 -2.60 -29.86
C ALA A 19 -8.68 -1.60 -29.00
N GLN A 20 -7.55 -2.03 -28.47
CA GLN A 20 -6.58 -1.15 -27.79
C GLN A 20 -5.51 -0.59 -28.74
N CYS A 21 -5.57 -0.90 -30.04
CA CYS A 21 -4.73 -0.32 -31.06
C CYS A 21 -5.57 0.03 -32.28
N GLN A 22 -6.35 1.11 -32.21
CA GLN A 22 -6.88 1.74 -33.43
C GLN A 22 -5.90 2.80 -33.89
N LEU A 23 -5.47 2.68 -35.16
CA LEU A 23 -4.79 3.77 -35.84
C LEU A 23 -5.73 4.98 -35.88
N VAL A 24 -5.25 6.15 -35.45
CA VAL A 24 -6.03 7.37 -35.53
C VAL A 24 -6.18 7.80 -36.98
N GLU A 25 -7.40 8.14 -37.39
CA GLU A 25 -7.67 8.63 -38.77
C GLU A 25 -7.03 9.99 -39.06
N GLN A 26 -6.80 10.79 -37.99
CA GLN A 26 -6.14 12.09 -38.08
C GLN A 26 -5.10 12.20 -36.97
N PHE A 27 -3.88 12.50 -37.33
CA PHE A 27 -2.81 12.84 -36.41
C PHE A 27 -2.89 14.33 -36.06
N ASN A 28 -3.32 14.65 -34.83
CA ASN A 28 -3.24 16.00 -34.29
C ASN A 28 -1.96 16.12 -33.46
N PRO A 29 -0.90 16.76 -33.98
CA PRO A 29 0.32 16.94 -33.20
C PRO A 29 0.05 17.75 -31.95
N SER A 30 0.58 17.29 -30.81
CA SER A 30 0.51 18.02 -29.56
C SER A 30 1.14 19.41 -29.74
N GLN A 31 0.40 20.46 -29.40
CA GLN A 31 0.88 21.83 -29.53
C GLN A 31 1.90 22.24 -28.44
N SER A 32 2.17 21.38 -27.46
CA SER A 32 3.03 21.69 -26.31
C SER A 32 4.02 20.56 -26.05
N ASN A 33 5.27 20.80 -26.37
CA ASN A 33 6.41 19.92 -26.01
C ASN A 33 6.71 19.93 -24.49
N CYS A 34 6.16 20.86 -23.75
CA CYS A 34 6.43 21.05 -22.32
C CYS A 34 5.95 19.84 -21.49
N CYS A 35 4.69 19.43 -21.67
CA CYS A 35 4.09 18.37 -20.85
C CYS A 35 4.68 16.97 -21.15
N LEU A 36 5.03 16.71 -22.41
CA LEU A 36 5.64 15.43 -22.79
C LEU A 36 7.05 15.27 -22.21
N ALA A 37 7.86 16.35 -22.25
CA ALA A 37 9.20 16.35 -21.66
C ALA A 37 9.15 16.17 -20.13
N MET A 38 8.19 16.77 -19.44
CA MET A 38 8.00 16.60 -18.01
C MET A 38 7.52 15.17 -17.66
N ALA A 39 6.58 14.63 -18.43
CA ALA A 39 6.11 13.25 -18.26
C ALA A 39 7.24 12.24 -18.51
N ALA A 40 8.04 12.44 -19.55
CA ALA A 40 9.19 11.59 -19.86
C ALA A 40 10.27 11.64 -18.77
N ARG A 41 10.53 12.81 -18.19
CA ARG A 41 11.46 12.94 -17.04
C ARG A 41 10.89 12.22 -15.82
N GLY A 42 9.63 12.41 -15.49
CA GLY A 42 8.99 11.72 -14.37
C GLY A 42 9.04 10.19 -14.51
N LEU A 43 8.83 9.66 -15.72
CA LEU A 43 9.00 8.24 -16.01
C LEU A 43 10.46 7.79 -15.88
N ALA A 44 11.41 8.58 -16.37
CA ALA A 44 12.83 8.28 -16.23
C ALA A 44 13.26 8.27 -14.75
N ASP A 45 12.83 9.24 -13.97
CA ASP A 45 13.10 9.31 -12.53
C ASP A 45 12.52 8.10 -11.78
N GLN A 46 11.30 7.67 -12.14
CA GLN A 46 10.70 6.46 -11.60
C GLN A 46 11.47 5.18 -11.98
N LEU A 47 12.05 5.13 -13.18
CA LEU A 47 12.86 3.99 -13.61
C LEU A 47 14.24 3.99 -12.93
N LEU A 48 14.84 5.16 -12.70
CA LEU A 48 16.17 5.30 -12.09
C LEU A 48 16.15 5.07 -10.58
N ASP A 49 15.08 5.46 -9.90
CA ASP A 49 14.88 5.28 -8.44
C ASP A 49 13.52 4.63 -8.15
N TRP A 50 13.24 3.49 -8.82
CA TRP A 50 11.95 2.78 -8.71
C TRP A 50 11.60 2.38 -7.27
N ASN A 51 12.59 2.22 -6.42
CA ASN A 51 12.44 1.89 -5.00
C ASN A 51 12.45 3.13 -4.08
N GLN A 52 12.65 4.32 -4.64
CA GLN A 52 12.67 5.60 -3.94
C GLN A 52 13.65 5.62 -2.74
N ILE A 53 14.80 4.97 -2.87
CA ILE A 53 15.83 4.89 -1.81
C ILE A 53 16.40 6.27 -1.46
N GLY A 54 16.29 7.23 -2.37
CA GLY A 54 16.69 8.61 -2.16
C GLY A 54 15.75 9.41 -1.25
N ARG A 55 14.49 8.96 -1.07
CA ARG A 55 13.41 9.72 -0.41
C ARG A 55 13.79 10.25 0.98
N TYR A 56 14.39 9.43 1.81
CA TYR A 56 14.75 9.77 3.19
C TYR A 56 16.25 9.98 3.40
N ARG A 57 17.05 10.05 2.32
CA ARG A 57 18.52 10.09 2.42
C ARG A 57 19.04 11.24 3.28
N ALA A 58 18.54 12.45 3.10
CA ALA A 58 18.97 13.62 3.88
C ALA A 58 18.58 13.49 5.35
N GLU A 59 17.32 13.10 5.64
CA GLU A 59 16.84 12.90 6.99
C GLU A 59 17.58 11.77 7.70
N ASN A 60 17.90 10.69 6.99
CA ASN A 60 18.68 9.57 7.54
C ASN A 60 20.09 10.01 7.90
N GLN A 61 20.72 10.87 7.09
CA GLN A 61 22.03 11.44 7.41
C GLN A 61 22.01 12.29 8.68
N GLU A 62 20.97 13.11 8.86
CA GLU A 62 20.83 13.91 10.08
C GLU A 62 20.54 13.05 11.31
N LEU A 63 19.69 12.02 11.19
CA LEU A 63 19.42 11.09 12.27
C LEU A 63 20.65 10.29 12.71
N LYS A 64 21.55 9.94 11.77
CA LYS A 64 22.80 9.21 12.07
C LYS A 64 23.81 10.05 12.84
N LYS A 65 23.73 11.38 12.76
CA LYS A 65 24.60 12.31 13.54
C LYS A 65 24.15 12.42 15.00
N GLN A 66 22.89 12.08 15.29
CA GLN A 66 22.34 12.14 16.65
C GLN A 66 22.75 10.91 17.46
N PRO A 67 22.86 11.03 18.80
CA PRO A 67 23.06 9.88 19.66
C PRO A 67 21.99 8.80 19.39
N SER A 68 22.37 7.54 19.53
CA SER A 68 21.40 6.43 19.44
C SER A 68 20.38 6.57 20.56
N ASP A 69 19.08 6.58 20.18
CA ASP A 69 17.98 6.57 21.14
C ASP A 69 17.47 5.13 21.30
N PRO A 70 17.60 4.54 22.50
CA PRO A 70 17.15 3.17 22.77
C PRO A 70 15.63 2.99 22.69
N LYS A 71 14.87 4.11 22.58
CA LYS A 71 13.41 4.12 22.42
C LYS A 71 12.99 4.49 21.01
N ARG A 72 13.93 4.62 20.06
CA ARG A 72 13.59 4.91 18.66
C ARG A 72 12.78 3.77 18.06
N VAL A 73 11.62 4.10 17.52
CA VAL A 73 10.76 3.17 16.76
C VAL A 73 10.60 3.70 15.35
N LEU A 74 10.83 2.84 14.37
CA LEU A 74 10.64 3.16 12.97
C LEU A 74 9.32 2.62 12.46
N PHE A 75 8.58 3.43 11.72
CA PHE A 75 7.35 3.06 11.04
C PHE A 75 7.65 2.92 9.55
N MET A 76 7.81 1.67 9.09
CA MET A 76 7.99 1.30 7.69
C MET A 76 6.63 1.02 7.07
N GLY A 77 6.37 1.59 5.88
CA GLY A 77 5.12 1.33 5.20
C GLY A 77 4.93 2.12 3.90
N ASP A 78 3.71 2.17 3.46
CA ASP A 78 3.23 2.86 2.26
C ASP A 78 2.59 4.23 2.57
N SER A 79 1.59 4.66 1.76
CA SER A 79 0.86 5.91 1.95
C SER A 79 0.16 6.02 3.29
N ILE A 80 -0.33 4.92 3.84
CA ILE A 80 -1.00 4.91 5.14
C ILE A 80 -0.01 5.30 6.25
N THR A 81 1.23 4.87 6.14
CA THR A 81 2.30 5.29 7.05
C THR A 81 2.81 6.69 6.71
N ASP A 82 3.02 7.01 5.43
CA ASP A 82 3.52 8.30 4.95
C ASP A 82 2.65 9.48 5.44
N PHE A 83 1.33 9.33 5.35
CA PHE A 83 0.37 10.35 5.79
C PHE A 83 0.19 10.44 7.30
N TRP A 84 0.70 9.47 8.05
CA TRP A 84 0.54 9.47 9.51
C TRP A 84 1.49 10.46 10.17
N LYS A 85 0.96 11.55 10.65
CA LYS A 85 1.73 12.59 11.36
C LYS A 85 2.10 12.13 12.77
N LEU A 86 3.08 11.24 12.88
CA LEU A 86 3.44 10.55 14.12
C LEU A 86 3.63 11.52 15.31
N SER A 87 4.20 12.71 15.10
CA SER A 87 4.41 13.71 16.16
C SER A 87 3.10 14.25 16.76
N GLU A 88 2.01 14.28 15.99
CA GLU A 88 0.69 14.71 16.46
C GLU A 88 0.02 13.63 17.32
N TYR A 89 0.17 12.34 16.93
CA TYR A 89 -0.45 11.21 17.63
C TYR A 89 0.39 10.66 18.78
N PHE A 90 1.71 10.88 18.75
CA PHE A 90 2.67 10.36 19.72
C PHE A 90 3.64 11.47 20.18
N PRO A 91 3.13 12.51 20.86
CA PRO A 91 3.96 13.64 21.25
C PRO A 91 5.08 13.19 22.20
N GLY A 92 6.31 13.70 21.94
CA GLY A 92 7.48 13.40 22.74
C GLY A 92 8.07 12.01 22.56
N LYS A 93 7.59 11.21 21.60
CA LYS A 93 8.16 9.90 21.27
C LYS A 93 9.22 10.01 20.18
N ALA A 94 10.24 9.16 20.30
CA ALA A 94 11.27 9.03 19.28
C ALA A 94 10.81 8.12 18.10
N TYR A 95 9.64 8.44 17.53
CA TYR A 95 9.06 7.69 16.42
C TYR A 95 9.40 8.34 15.10
N VAL A 96 9.88 7.55 14.17
CA VAL A 96 10.39 8.00 12.87
C VAL A 96 9.54 7.40 11.77
N ASN A 97 8.94 8.26 10.93
CA ASN A 97 8.18 7.84 9.78
C ASN A 97 9.10 7.49 8.61
N ARG A 98 8.90 6.30 8.05
CA ARG A 98 9.56 5.81 6.82
C ARG A 98 8.52 5.19 5.86
N GLY A 99 7.31 5.77 5.86
CA GLY A 99 6.29 5.48 4.87
C GLY A 99 6.62 6.15 3.53
N ILE A 100 6.33 5.49 2.44
CA ILE A 100 6.41 6.07 1.09
C ILE A 100 5.17 5.66 0.31
N SER A 101 4.39 6.65 -0.10
CA SER A 101 3.13 6.45 -0.80
C SER A 101 3.28 5.57 -2.04
N GLY A 102 2.37 4.59 -2.20
CA GLY A 102 2.31 3.69 -3.34
C GLY A 102 3.30 2.53 -3.31
N GLN A 103 4.20 2.45 -2.32
CA GLN A 103 5.20 1.39 -2.26
C GLN A 103 4.61 0.02 -1.96
N THR A 104 5.21 -0.97 -2.62
CA THR A 104 4.98 -2.41 -2.44
C THR A 104 6.06 -3.03 -1.55
N THR A 105 5.82 -4.24 -1.09
CA THR A 105 6.75 -4.95 -0.19
C THR A 105 8.16 -5.15 -0.75
N PRO A 106 8.41 -5.46 -2.05
CA PRO A 106 9.77 -5.54 -2.58
C PRO A 106 10.51 -4.19 -2.55
N GLN A 107 9.81 -3.07 -2.78
CA GLN A 107 10.42 -1.75 -2.67
C GLN A 107 10.84 -1.43 -1.22
N MET A 108 10.03 -1.80 -0.24
CA MET A 108 10.37 -1.65 1.18
C MET A 108 11.58 -2.51 1.57
N LEU A 109 11.68 -3.72 1.04
CA LEU A 109 12.79 -4.63 1.32
C LEU A 109 14.13 -4.05 0.85
N VAL A 110 14.18 -3.46 -0.34
CA VAL A 110 15.42 -2.87 -0.88
C VAL A 110 15.95 -1.70 -0.05
N ARG A 111 15.08 -0.94 0.61
CA ARG A 111 15.48 0.21 1.43
C ARG A 111 15.68 -0.10 2.93
N MET A 112 15.62 -1.37 3.33
CA MET A 112 15.77 -1.78 4.74
C MET A 112 17.06 -1.30 5.39
N TYR A 113 18.20 -1.39 4.69
CA TYR A 113 19.46 -0.92 5.26
C TYR A 113 19.47 0.60 5.47
N SER A 114 19.15 1.37 4.45
CA SER A 114 19.22 2.83 4.51
C SER A 114 18.24 3.45 5.49
N ASP A 115 17.02 2.92 5.53
CA ASP A 115 15.89 3.54 6.21
C ASP A 115 15.56 2.93 7.57
N VAL A 116 16.12 1.74 7.88
CA VAL A 116 15.87 1.04 9.15
C VAL A 116 17.17 0.67 9.85
N ILE A 117 17.93 -0.26 9.28
CA ILE A 117 19.05 -0.92 9.98
C ILE A 117 20.14 0.07 10.40
N ASP A 118 20.55 0.92 9.46
CA ASP A 118 21.56 1.96 9.71
C ASP A 118 21.13 3.01 10.76
N LEU A 119 19.83 3.14 11.02
CA LEU A 119 19.27 4.07 12.00
C LEU A 119 19.17 3.47 13.41
N LYS A 120 19.46 2.17 13.54
CA LYS A 120 19.55 1.42 14.81
C LYS A 120 18.34 1.64 15.72
N PRO A 121 17.10 1.41 15.25
CA PRO A 121 15.93 1.53 16.12
C PRO A 121 15.83 0.34 17.07
N ALA A 122 15.13 0.53 18.19
CA ALA A 122 14.79 -0.55 19.10
C ALA A 122 13.70 -1.47 18.52
N ALA A 123 12.79 -0.89 17.73
CA ALA A 123 11.73 -1.64 17.08
C ALA A 123 11.36 -1.03 15.70
N MET A 124 10.81 -1.89 14.84
CA MET A 124 10.20 -1.53 13.56
C MET A 124 8.73 -1.93 13.56
N VAL A 125 7.86 -1.00 13.20
CA VAL A 125 6.44 -1.22 12.91
C VAL A 125 6.29 -1.33 11.39
N VAL A 126 5.67 -2.39 10.90
CA VAL A 126 5.49 -2.64 9.45
C VAL A 126 4.01 -2.68 9.10
N LEU A 127 3.59 -1.78 8.22
CA LEU A 127 2.27 -1.80 7.59
C LEU A 127 2.48 -1.84 6.07
N ALA A 128 2.23 -2.98 5.45
CA ALA A 128 2.57 -3.23 4.05
C ALA A 128 1.65 -4.28 3.42
N GLY A 129 1.54 -4.26 2.09
CA GLY A 129 0.85 -5.28 1.29
C GLY A 129 -0.37 -4.77 0.54
N ILE A 130 -0.96 -3.63 0.89
CA ILE A 130 -2.16 -3.11 0.20
C ILE A 130 -1.84 -2.77 -1.27
N ASN A 131 -0.66 -2.20 -1.53
CA ASN A 131 -0.22 -1.84 -2.88
C ASN A 131 0.27 -3.03 -3.70
N ASP A 132 0.67 -4.12 -3.06
CA ASP A 132 0.95 -5.40 -3.72
C ASP A 132 -0.35 -6.00 -4.24
N ILE A 133 -1.43 -5.96 -3.44
CA ILE A 133 -2.77 -6.42 -3.84
C ILE A 133 -3.25 -5.63 -5.08
N SER A 134 -3.07 -4.32 -5.11
CA SER A 134 -3.43 -3.48 -6.26
C SER A 134 -2.41 -3.51 -7.42
N GLN A 135 -1.36 -4.32 -7.29
CA GLN A 135 -0.35 -4.55 -8.33
C GLN A 135 0.40 -3.27 -8.78
N ASN A 136 0.67 -2.36 -7.87
CA ASN A 136 1.32 -1.07 -8.19
C ASN A 136 2.68 -1.21 -8.87
N THR A 137 3.40 -2.31 -8.64
CA THR A 137 4.70 -2.61 -9.27
C THR A 137 4.65 -3.87 -10.16
N GLY A 138 3.46 -4.26 -10.57
CA GLY A 138 3.23 -5.46 -11.37
C GLY A 138 2.55 -6.58 -10.59
N PRO A 139 2.25 -7.70 -11.24
CA PRO A 139 1.54 -8.82 -10.63
C PRO A 139 2.28 -9.37 -9.41
N ALA A 140 1.54 -9.57 -8.32
CA ALA A 140 2.03 -10.20 -7.10
C ALA A 140 1.09 -11.32 -6.66
N THR A 141 1.65 -12.41 -6.09
CA THR A 141 0.87 -13.44 -5.41
C THR A 141 0.89 -13.20 -3.90
N ALA A 142 -0.09 -13.72 -3.18
CA ALA A 142 -0.09 -13.65 -1.72
C ALA A 142 1.21 -14.21 -1.13
N GLU A 143 1.71 -15.32 -1.68
CA GLU A 143 2.97 -15.93 -1.27
C GLU A 143 4.17 -14.99 -1.43
N MET A 144 4.26 -14.24 -2.55
CA MET A 144 5.34 -13.26 -2.76
C MET A 144 5.29 -12.14 -1.72
N VAL A 145 4.09 -11.65 -1.38
CA VAL A 145 3.90 -10.63 -0.34
C VAL A 145 4.33 -11.17 1.04
N GLU A 146 3.89 -12.37 1.36
CA GLU A 146 4.26 -13.07 2.60
C GLU A 146 5.78 -13.25 2.71
N GLN A 147 6.44 -13.74 1.66
CA GLN A 147 7.89 -13.92 1.62
C GLN A 147 8.64 -12.60 1.81
N ASN A 148 8.18 -11.51 1.20
CA ASN A 148 8.78 -10.19 1.39
C ASN A 148 8.63 -9.70 2.84
N ILE A 149 7.45 -9.87 3.46
CA ILE A 149 7.22 -9.52 4.88
C ILE A 149 8.07 -10.38 5.81
N MET A 150 8.22 -11.68 5.50
CA MET A 150 9.13 -12.57 6.22
C MET A 150 10.56 -12.05 6.13
N ALA A 151 11.05 -11.74 4.93
CA ALA A 151 12.39 -11.21 4.72
C ALA A 151 12.64 -9.88 5.45
N LEU A 152 11.67 -8.95 5.43
CA LEU A 152 11.71 -7.71 6.22
C LEU A 152 11.86 -7.99 7.71
N THR A 153 11.09 -8.96 8.22
CA THR A 153 11.06 -9.32 9.64
C THR A 153 12.37 -9.99 10.06
N GLU A 154 12.82 -10.99 9.31
CA GLU A 154 14.04 -11.74 9.58
C GLU A 154 15.28 -10.84 9.52
N LEU A 155 15.34 -9.96 8.52
CA LEU A 155 16.43 -9.00 8.39
C LEU A 155 16.48 -8.03 9.59
N ALA A 156 15.34 -7.50 10.01
CA ALA A 156 15.26 -6.64 11.19
C ALA A 156 15.70 -7.38 12.46
N GLN A 157 15.19 -8.59 12.68
CA GLN A 157 15.50 -9.41 13.85
C GLN A 157 16.97 -9.84 13.88
N HIS A 158 17.57 -10.15 12.72
CA HIS A 158 18.99 -10.43 12.60
C HIS A 158 19.87 -9.29 13.12
N HIS A 159 19.41 -8.06 12.96
CA HIS A 159 20.07 -6.85 13.48
C HIS A 159 19.61 -6.44 14.89
N GLY A 160 18.92 -7.31 15.61
CA GLY A 160 18.45 -7.07 16.99
C GLY A 160 17.27 -6.10 17.07
N ILE A 161 16.61 -5.77 15.97
CA ILE A 161 15.46 -4.88 15.90
C ILE A 161 14.20 -5.70 16.14
N LYS A 162 13.41 -5.32 17.13
CA LYS A 162 12.12 -5.95 17.41
C LYS A 162 11.09 -5.56 16.35
N VAL A 163 10.16 -6.47 16.02
CA VAL A 163 9.22 -6.25 14.91
C VAL A 163 7.77 -6.32 15.38
N ILE A 164 6.98 -5.35 14.92
CA ILE A 164 5.53 -5.30 15.07
C ILE A 164 4.94 -5.31 13.67
N LEU A 165 4.27 -6.39 13.30
CA LEU A 165 3.51 -6.50 12.05
C LEU A 165 2.11 -5.96 12.25
N CYS A 166 1.65 -5.09 11.36
CA CYS A 166 0.31 -4.53 11.41
C CYS A 166 -0.58 -5.20 10.38
N SER A 167 -1.86 -5.39 10.72
CA SER A 167 -2.83 -5.82 9.71
C SER A 167 -2.96 -4.78 8.60
N ILE A 168 -3.10 -5.22 7.37
CA ILE A 168 -3.61 -4.43 6.26
C ILE A 168 -5.01 -3.96 6.63
N LEU A 169 -5.34 -2.71 6.35
CA LEU A 169 -6.63 -2.13 6.71
C LEU A 169 -7.77 -2.68 5.84
N PRO A 170 -9.03 -2.61 6.29
CA PRO A 170 -10.16 -2.85 5.41
C PRO A 170 -10.20 -1.79 4.30
N VAL A 171 -10.97 -2.06 3.25
CA VAL A 171 -11.27 -1.09 2.18
C VAL A 171 -12.78 -0.93 2.04
N SER A 172 -13.24 0.14 1.39
CA SER A 172 -14.66 0.35 1.18
C SER A 172 -14.98 1.04 -0.14
N ASP A 173 -16.20 0.82 -0.64
CA ASP A 173 -16.75 1.47 -1.83
C ASP A 173 -17.65 2.66 -1.49
N TYR A 174 -17.64 3.16 -0.27
CA TYR A 174 -18.53 4.23 0.16
C TYR A 174 -18.41 5.47 -0.73
N LEU A 175 -17.18 5.89 -1.08
CA LEU A 175 -16.96 7.04 -1.96
C LEU A 175 -17.65 6.85 -3.31
N PHE A 176 -17.48 5.68 -3.95
CA PHE A 176 -18.12 5.34 -5.22
C PHE A 176 -19.66 5.34 -5.09
N LEU A 177 -20.20 4.65 -4.08
CA LEU A 177 -21.64 4.53 -3.88
C LEU A 177 -22.31 5.87 -3.54
N ASN A 178 -21.67 6.71 -2.74
CA ASN A 178 -22.15 8.03 -2.40
C ASN A 178 -22.18 8.95 -3.63
N GLN A 179 -21.17 8.85 -4.49
CA GLN A 179 -21.16 9.58 -5.77
C GLN A 179 -22.30 9.13 -6.68
N GLN A 180 -22.53 7.82 -6.83
CA GLN A 180 -23.60 7.30 -7.67
C GLN A 180 -25.01 7.66 -7.16
N SER A 181 -25.18 7.77 -5.85
CA SER A 181 -26.47 8.13 -5.22
C SER A 181 -26.73 9.63 -5.09
N GLY A 182 -25.82 10.48 -5.62
CA GLY A 182 -25.91 11.93 -5.49
C GLY A 182 -25.69 12.47 -4.07
N ARG A 183 -25.25 11.62 -3.14
CA ARG A 183 -24.88 12.02 -1.77
C ARG A 183 -23.48 12.59 -1.65
N GLY A 184 -22.74 12.67 -2.76
CA GLY A 184 -21.38 13.13 -2.83
C GLY A 184 -21.26 14.66 -2.66
N GLY A 185 -21.27 15.10 -1.42
CA GLY A 185 -20.74 16.41 -1.04
C GLY A 185 -19.26 16.27 -0.77
N SER A 186 -18.42 16.09 -1.80
CA SER A 186 -17.09 15.57 -1.56
C SER A 186 -16.07 16.68 -1.32
N GLN A 187 -15.36 16.55 -0.20
CA GLN A 187 -14.03 17.15 0.03
C GLN A 187 -12.93 16.40 -0.75
N VAL A 188 -13.28 15.44 -1.59
CA VAL A 188 -12.36 14.61 -2.37
C VAL A 188 -12.14 15.28 -3.74
N ASP A 189 -10.89 15.29 -4.21
CA ASP A 189 -10.53 15.78 -5.55
C ASP A 189 -11.45 15.14 -6.61
N PRO A 190 -12.14 15.92 -7.46
CA PRO A 190 -13.02 15.40 -8.51
C PRO A 190 -12.35 14.42 -9.50
N ARG A 191 -11.01 14.38 -9.50
CA ARG A 191 -10.21 13.47 -10.32
C ARG A 191 -9.90 12.16 -9.61
N HIS A 192 -10.29 12.02 -8.33
CA HIS A 192 -9.97 10.82 -7.56
C HIS A 192 -10.55 9.56 -8.24
N PRO A 193 -9.74 8.53 -8.50
CA PRO A 193 -10.18 7.37 -9.30
C PRO A 193 -11.38 6.64 -8.70
N PHE A 194 -11.46 6.56 -7.37
CA PHE A 194 -12.54 5.86 -6.67
C PHE A 194 -13.89 6.62 -6.63
N LEU A 195 -13.98 7.78 -7.26
CA LEU A 195 -15.26 8.36 -7.62
C LEU A 195 -15.93 7.65 -8.81
N ARG A 196 -15.16 6.92 -9.63
CA ARG A 196 -15.59 6.28 -10.88
C ARG A 196 -15.46 4.77 -10.88
N MET A 197 -14.69 4.20 -9.97
CA MET A 197 -14.48 2.76 -9.84
C MET A 197 -14.53 2.35 -8.38
N ARG A 198 -14.88 1.09 -8.12
CA ARG A 198 -14.88 0.53 -6.77
C ARG A 198 -13.46 0.27 -6.30
N VAL A 199 -13.19 0.56 -5.05
CA VAL A 199 -11.93 0.20 -4.39
C VAL A 199 -11.79 -1.33 -4.36
N THR A 200 -12.89 -2.03 -4.08
CA THR A 200 -12.90 -3.50 -3.96
C THR A 200 -12.55 -4.23 -5.27
N ASP A 201 -12.64 -3.56 -6.44
CA ASP A 201 -12.25 -4.14 -7.72
C ASP A 201 -10.71 -4.28 -7.85
N THR A 202 -9.96 -3.39 -7.20
CA THR A 202 -8.48 -3.39 -7.21
C THR A 202 -7.88 -3.88 -5.90
N HIS A 203 -8.66 -3.92 -4.83
CA HIS A 203 -8.25 -4.35 -3.49
C HIS A 203 -9.29 -5.36 -2.94
N PRO A 204 -9.33 -6.59 -3.45
CA PRO A 204 -10.31 -7.58 -3.02
C PRO A 204 -10.24 -7.84 -1.51
N PRO A 205 -11.34 -7.68 -0.76
CA PRO A 205 -11.34 -7.90 0.70
C PRO A 205 -10.89 -9.30 1.11
N GLY A 206 -11.15 -10.31 0.25
CA GLY A 206 -10.71 -11.69 0.49
C GLY A 206 -9.18 -11.83 0.53
N ASP A 207 -8.45 -11.11 -0.30
CA ASP A 207 -6.99 -11.12 -0.31
C ASP A 207 -6.42 -10.41 0.91
N ILE A 208 -7.04 -9.31 1.34
CA ILE A 208 -6.69 -8.61 2.59
C ILE A 208 -6.83 -9.54 3.78
N LEU A 209 -7.97 -10.24 3.90
CA LEU A 209 -8.22 -11.17 5.00
C LEU A 209 -7.23 -12.34 5.00
N LYS A 210 -6.92 -12.88 3.84
CA LYS A 210 -5.95 -13.98 3.68
C LYS A 210 -4.56 -13.56 4.13
N LEU A 211 -4.06 -12.41 3.65
CA LEU A 211 -2.75 -11.90 4.06
C LEU A 211 -2.70 -11.54 5.54
N ASN A 212 -3.75 -10.95 6.09
CA ASN A 212 -3.84 -10.64 7.52
C ASN A 212 -3.79 -11.90 8.39
N ALA A 213 -4.47 -12.96 7.98
CA ALA A 213 -4.42 -14.25 8.70
C ALA A 213 -3.02 -14.85 8.67
N SER A 214 -2.38 -14.88 7.51
CA SER A 214 -1.01 -15.38 7.34
C SER A 214 0.01 -14.57 8.13
N MET A 215 -0.03 -13.24 8.06
CA MET A 215 0.85 -12.36 8.84
C MET A 215 0.68 -12.53 10.36
N LYS A 216 -0.56 -12.70 10.82
CA LYS A 216 -0.85 -12.93 12.24
C LYS A 216 -0.28 -14.26 12.72
N GLU A 217 -0.45 -15.33 11.93
CA GLU A 217 0.13 -16.63 12.21
C GLU A 217 1.67 -16.57 12.20
N TYR A 218 2.25 -15.94 11.18
CA TYR A 218 3.70 -15.78 11.09
C TYR A 218 4.27 -15.01 12.29
N ALA A 219 3.66 -13.89 12.68
CA ALA A 219 4.10 -13.12 13.85
C ALA A 219 4.19 -13.97 15.11
N SER A 220 3.22 -14.88 15.32
CA SER A 220 3.19 -15.77 16.49
C SER A 220 4.35 -16.76 16.53
N ARG A 221 4.92 -17.12 15.37
CA ARG A 221 6.02 -18.08 15.23
C ARG A 221 7.40 -17.47 15.38
N VAL A 222 7.56 -16.18 15.12
CA VAL A 222 8.87 -15.52 14.97
C VAL A 222 9.17 -14.45 16.02
N ASN A 223 8.53 -14.54 17.20
CA ASN A 223 8.68 -13.54 18.26
C ASN A 223 8.46 -12.09 17.79
N ALA A 224 7.51 -11.88 16.88
CA ALA A 224 7.00 -10.58 16.50
C ALA A 224 5.63 -10.33 17.15
N LEU A 225 5.26 -9.06 17.36
CA LEU A 225 3.90 -8.73 17.77
C LEU A 225 3.04 -8.45 16.54
N TYR A 226 1.73 -8.66 16.69
CA TYR A 226 0.75 -8.33 15.67
C TYR A 226 -0.17 -7.23 16.19
N ALA A 227 -0.25 -6.11 15.47
CA ALA A 227 -1.13 -4.99 15.76
C ALA A 227 -2.34 -5.05 14.82
N ASP A 228 -3.50 -5.38 15.37
CA ASP A 228 -4.74 -5.60 14.62
C ASP A 228 -5.53 -4.30 14.43
N TYR A 229 -5.18 -3.53 13.42
CA TYR A 229 -5.95 -2.35 13.01
C TYR A 229 -7.25 -2.74 12.28
N PHE A 230 -7.22 -3.84 11.51
CA PHE A 230 -8.35 -4.27 10.70
C PHE A 230 -9.61 -4.44 11.52
N SER A 231 -9.54 -5.21 12.61
CA SER A 231 -10.69 -5.48 13.48
C SER A 231 -11.28 -4.23 14.11
N ALA A 232 -10.47 -3.20 14.36
CA ALA A 232 -10.94 -1.94 14.94
C ALA A 232 -11.59 -1.01 13.91
N LEU A 233 -11.22 -1.15 12.63
CA LEU A 233 -11.61 -0.24 11.55
C LEU A 233 -12.66 -0.82 10.59
N VAL A 234 -12.95 -2.12 10.68
CA VAL A 234 -13.96 -2.78 9.85
C VAL A 234 -15.37 -2.56 10.42
N ASP A 235 -16.35 -2.34 9.54
CA ASP A 235 -17.77 -2.26 9.89
C ASP A 235 -18.47 -3.63 9.75
N GLU A 236 -19.78 -3.66 9.99
CA GLU A 236 -20.62 -4.86 9.93
C GLU A 236 -20.72 -5.48 8.51
N ARG A 237 -20.39 -4.71 7.47
CA ARG A 237 -20.35 -5.17 6.07
C ARG A 237 -19.00 -5.76 5.68
N GLY A 238 -18.01 -5.71 6.58
CA GLY A 238 -16.64 -6.07 6.27
C GLY A 238 -15.86 -4.96 5.55
N TRP A 239 -16.36 -3.71 5.57
CA TRP A 239 -15.79 -2.58 4.90
C TRP A 239 -15.10 -1.62 5.87
N PHE A 240 -14.20 -0.80 5.36
CA PHE A 240 -13.63 0.31 6.12
C PHE A 240 -14.76 1.23 6.60
N LYS A 241 -14.84 1.48 7.90
CA LYS A 241 -15.83 2.39 8.47
C LYS A 241 -15.83 3.72 7.73
N GLU A 242 -17.00 4.15 7.26
CA GLU A 242 -17.14 5.38 6.48
C GLU A 242 -16.64 6.62 7.22
N THR A 243 -16.80 6.65 8.54
CA THR A 243 -16.30 7.75 9.40
C THR A 243 -14.78 7.78 9.53
N CYS A 244 -14.07 6.70 9.18
CA CYS A 244 -12.64 6.54 9.39
C CYS A 244 -11.81 6.69 8.11
N SER A 245 -12.45 6.75 6.94
CA SER A 245 -11.79 6.93 5.64
C SER A 245 -12.65 7.80 4.73
N SER A 246 -12.01 8.69 3.98
CA SER A 246 -12.70 9.55 3.01
C SER A 246 -12.69 8.99 1.60
N ASP A 247 -11.75 8.11 1.27
CA ASP A 247 -11.54 7.55 -0.07
C ASP A 247 -11.72 6.04 -0.14
N GLY A 248 -11.89 5.39 1.02
CA GLY A 248 -12.09 3.96 1.13
C GLY A 248 -10.82 3.13 1.28
N ILE A 249 -9.63 3.77 1.32
CA ILE A 249 -8.33 3.12 1.53
C ILE A 249 -7.56 3.78 2.68
N HIS A 250 -7.44 5.11 2.65
CA HIS A 250 -6.59 5.84 3.59
C HIS A 250 -7.37 6.25 4.84
N PRO A 251 -6.81 6.02 6.04
CA PRO A 251 -7.39 6.55 7.26
C PRO A 251 -7.42 8.08 7.24
N ASN A 252 -8.54 8.65 7.64
CA ASN A 252 -8.61 10.06 8.01
C ASN A 252 -8.17 10.24 9.48
N ALA A 253 -8.32 11.45 10.02
CA ALA A 253 -7.94 11.74 11.41
C ALA A 253 -8.59 10.80 12.44
N GLU A 254 -9.85 10.41 12.23
CA GLU A 254 -10.56 9.48 13.14
C GLU A 254 -10.00 8.06 13.00
N GLY A 255 -9.66 7.62 11.76
CA GLY A 255 -9.01 6.33 11.54
C GLY A 255 -7.66 6.24 12.26
N TYR A 256 -6.81 7.25 12.14
CA TYR A 256 -5.52 7.30 12.86
C TYR A 256 -5.68 7.38 14.37
N LYS A 257 -6.71 8.05 14.91
CA LYS A 257 -7.00 8.04 16.35
C LYS A 257 -7.32 6.65 16.88
N ILE A 258 -7.96 5.80 16.07
CA ILE A 258 -8.24 4.41 16.43
C ILE A 258 -6.95 3.56 16.34
N MET A 259 -6.13 3.77 15.30
CA MET A 259 -4.89 3.01 15.09
C MET A 259 -3.82 3.29 16.15
N ALA A 260 -3.69 4.56 16.58
CA ALA A 260 -2.62 5.00 17.46
C ALA A 260 -2.53 4.22 18.77
N PRO A 261 -3.60 4.04 19.57
CA PRO A 261 -3.51 3.28 20.81
C PRO A 261 -3.19 1.80 20.61
N ILE A 262 -3.56 1.22 19.46
CA ILE A 262 -3.31 -0.20 19.15
C ILE A 262 -1.81 -0.45 18.96
N VAL A 263 -1.16 0.37 18.13
CA VAL A 263 0.29 0.22 17.91
C VAL A 263 1.08 0.63 19.15
N GLU A 264 0.65 1.70 19.86
CA GLU A 264 1.32 2.14 21.09
C GLU A 264 1.28 1.05 22.17
N ALA A 265 0.17 0.32 22.30
CA ALA A 265 0.08 -0.83 23.20
C ALA A 265 1.07 -1.94 22.83
N SER A 266 1.21 -2.21 21.53
CA SER A 266 2.19 -3.18 21.02
C SER A 266 3.62 -2.72 21.26
N ILE A 267 3.93 -1.44 21.04
CA ILE A 267 5.25 -0.87 21.30
C ILE A 267 5.62 -0.96 22.78
N ARG A 268 4.71 -0.57 23.68
CA ARG A 268 4.93 -0.66 25.14
C ARG A 268 5.14 -2.09 25.62
N ARG A 269 4.43 -3.05 25.05
CA ARG A 269 4.63 -4.47 25.35
C ARG A 269 6.00 -4.98 24.84
N MET A 270 6.47 -4.44 23.73
CA MET A 270 7.72 -4.83 23.09
C MET A 270 8.93 -4.14 23.75
N LEU A 271 8.77 -2.89 24.19
CA LEU A 271 9.80 -2.02 24.76
C LEU A 271 9.32 -1.50 26.13
N PRO A 272 9.38 -2.34 27.17
CA PRO A 272 8.90 -2.00 28.51
C PRO A 272 9.69 -0.86 29.17
#